data_2d389809803db9e6c358e5597f051871
#
_entry.id   2d389809803db9e6c358e5597f051871
#
_cell.length_a   1.000
_cell.length_b   1.000
_cell.length_c   1.000
_cell.angle_alpha   90.00
_cell.angle_beta   90.00
_cell.angle_gamma   90.00
#
_symmetry.space_group_name_H-M   'P 1'
#
loop_
_entity.id
_entity.type
_entity.pdbx_description
1 polymer ?
#
loop_
_entity_poly.entity_id
_entity_poly.type
_entity_poly.pdbx_seq_one_letter_code
_entity_poly.pdbx_strand_id
1 'polypeptide(L)'
;MCRNIKTLFNFDPLATDEEVRAASLQFVRKLSGFTAPSKVNEAAFDRAVDETTAVARRLIDSLATSASPRNREEVAAAAKLRSAERFGRPISS
;
A
#
# COMPACT_ATOMS: atom_id res chain seq x y z
N MET A 1 9.63 5.12 7.82
CA MET A 1 8.35 4.55 7.37
C MET A 1 8.23 4.62 5.86
N CYS A 2 7.72 3.59 5.26
CA CYS A 2 7.57 3.54 3.81
C CYS A 2 6.33 4.33 3.37
N ARG A 3 6.52 5.39 2.60
CA ARG A 3 5.42 6.25 2.15
C ARG A 3 4.58 5.65 1.04
N ASN A 4 5.12 4.64 0.37
CA ASN A 4 4.45 4.01 -0.77
C ASN A 4 3.49 2.89 -0.37
N ILE A 5 3.52 2.51 0.89
CA ILE A 5 2.63 1.47 1.39
C ILE A 5 1.56 2.11 2.23
N LYS A 6 0.31 1.93 1.80
CA LYS A 6 -0.85 2.50 2.48
C LYS A 6 -1.47 1.49 3.41
N THR A 7 -2.21 1.98 4.39
CA THR A 7 -3.07 1.13 5.20
C THR A 7 -4.15 0.54 4.30
N LEU A 8 -4.35 -0.76 4.38
CA LEU A 8 -5.35 -1.47 3.57
C LEU A 8 -6.46 -2.10 4.39
N PHE A 9 -6.29 -2.15 5.71
CA PHE A 9 -7.28 -2.78 6.58
C PHE A 9 -8.46 -1.85 6.85
N ASN A 10 -9.64 -2.44 6.93
CA ASN A 10 -10.86 -1.77 7.35
C ASN A 10 -11.32 -0.66 6.39
N PHE A 11 -11.36 -0.99 5.11
CA PHE A 11 -11.90 -0.12 4.07
C PHE A 11 -13.13 -0.74 3.43
N ASP A 12 -13.97 0.09 2.91
CA ASP A 12 -15.13 -0.31 2.14
C ASP A 12 -15.10 0.48 0.82
N PRO A 13 -15.01 -0.19 -0.32
CA PRO A 13 -14.90 -1.64 -0.47
C PRO A 13 -13.55 -2.19 0.01
N LEU A 14 -13.52 -3.49 0.22
CA LEU A 14 -12.33 -4.17 0.73
C LEU A 14 -11.13 -4.01 -0.20
N ALA A 15 -9.95 -4.10 0.37
CA ALA A 15 -8.73 -4.05 -0.42
C ALA A 15 -8.69 -5.20 -1.42
N THR A 16 -8.30 -4.90 -2.64
CA THR A 16 -8.20 -5.90 -3.70
C THR A 16 -6.87 -6.65 -3.61
N ASP A 17 -6.81 -7.81 -4.24
CA ASP A 17 -5.56 -8.58 -4.30
C ASP A 17 -4.46 -7.78 -4.99
N GLU A 18 -4.82 -6.99 -5.99
CA GLU A 18 -3.88 -6.13 -6.68
C GLU A 18 -3.26 -5.09 -5.76
N GLU A 19 -4.07 -4.51 -4.87
CA GLU A 19 -3.59 -3.54 -3.90
C GLU A 19 -2.63 -4.18 -2.90
N VAL A 20 -2.96 -5.37 -2.43
CA VAL A 20 -2.11 -6.10 -1.50
C VAL A 20 -0.79 -6.47 -2.18
N ARG A 21 -0.86 -6.92 -3.42
CA ARG A 21 0.35 -7.27 -4.18
C ARG A 21 1.21 -6.03 -4.45
N ALA A 22 0.61 -4.91 -4.77
CA ALA A 22 1.35 -3.66 -4.99
C ALA A 22 2.11 -3.23 -3.74
N ALA A 23 1.48 -3.35 -2.57
CA ALA A 23 2.13 -3.05 -1.30
C ALA A 23 3.27 -4.00 -1.02
N SER A 24 3.07 -5.30 -1.30
CA SER A 24 4.10 -6.32 -1.12
C SER A 24 5.30 -6.07 -2.03
N LEU A 25 5.03 -5.68 -3.27
CA LEU A 25 6.09 -5.35 -4.22
C LEU A 25 6.93 -4.18 -3.73
N GLN A 26 6.31 -3.15 -3.20
CA GLN A 26 7.03 -2.02 -2.65
C GLN A 26 7.90 -2.42 -1.47
N PHE A 27 7.38 -3.29 -0.61
CA PHE A 27 8.14 -3.82 0.52
C PHE A 27 9.40 -4.55 0.04
N VAL A 28 9.25 -5.44 -0.93
CA VAL A 28 10.37 -6.21 -1.48
C VAL A 28 11.39 -5.31 -2.16
N ARG A 29 10.92 -4.30 -2.89
CA ARG A 29 11.80 -3.31 -3.51
C ARG A 29 12.61 -2.55 -2.47
N LYS A 30 11.98 -2.15 -1.39
CA LYS A 30 12.66 -1.42 -0.32
C LYS A 30 13.70 -2.28 0.38
N LEU A 31 13.37 -3.52 0.67
CA LEU A 31 14.29 -4.43 1.33
C LEU A 31 15.50 -4.78 0.46
N SER A 32 15.23 -5.08 -0.79
CA SER A 32 16.27 -5.55 -1.70
C SER A 32 17.10 -4.42 -2.32
N GLY A 33 16.51 -3.23 -2.38
CA GLY A 33 17.14 -2.12 -3.09
C GLY A 33 16.98 -2.20 -4.60
N PHE A 34 16.27 -3.20 -5.11
CA PHE A 34 16.03 -3.33 -6.54
C PHE A 34 14.67 -2.75 -6.92
N THR A 35 14.65 -1.91 -7.91
CA THR A 35 13.39 -1.50 -8.55
C THR A 35 12.86 -2.65 -9.39
N ALA A 36 13.78 -3.30 -10.09
CA ALA A 36 13.51 -4.52 -10.81
C ALA A 36 14.70 -5.45 -10.60
N PRO A 37 14.48 -6.76 -10.41
CA PRO A 37 15.58 -7.67 -10.12
C PRO A 37 16.43 -7.94 -11.34
N SER A 38 17.71 -8.22 -11.10
CA SER A 38 18.57 -8.75 -12.15
C SER A 38 18.11 -10.16 -12.49
N LYS A 39 18.51 -10.65 -13.64
CA LYS A 39 18.04 -11.93 -14.14
C LYS A 39 18.30 -13.08 -13.15
N VAL A 40 19.45 -13.07 -12.51
CA VAL A 40 19.83 -14.11 -11.57
C VAL A 40 18.98 -14.07 -10.29
N ASN A 41 18.41 -12.91 -9.97
CA ASN A 41 17.61 -12.73 -8.76
C ASN A 41 16.10 -12.74 -9.01
N GLU A 42 15.70 -12.87 -10.25
CA GLU A 42 14.29 -12.75 -10.65
C GLU A 42 13.38 -13.74 -9.93
N ALA A 43 13.79 -15.00 -9.88
CA ALA A 43 12.97 -16.03 -9.24
C ALA A 43 12.82 -15.78 -7.73
N ALA A 44 13.90 -15.39 -7.06
CA ALA A 44 13.86 -15.12 -5.62
C ALA A 44 13.01 -13.88 -5.34
N PHE A 45 13.15 -12.86 -6.16
CA PHE A 45 12.39 -11.62 -6.03
C PHE A 45 10.88 -11.87 -6.20
N ASP A 46 10.51 -12.58 -7.25
CA ASP A 46 9.10 -12.87 -7.54
C ASP A 46 8.48 -13.77 -6.48
N ARG A 47 9.23 -14.74 -5.99
CA ARG A 47 8.76 -15.58 -4.89
C ARG A 47 8.50 -14.75 -3.64
N ALA A 48 9.40 -13.83 -3.33
CA ALA A 48 9.23 -12.97 -2.16
C ALA A 48 7.97 -12.11 -2.27
N VAL A 49 7.70 -11.57 -3.46
CA VAL A 49 6.48 -10.80 -3.69
C VAL A 49 5.24 -11.67 -3.49
N ASP A 50 5.25 -12.88 -4.05
CA ASP A 50 4.11 -13.79 -3.95
C ASP A 50 3.87 -14.23 -2.51
N GLU A 51 4.91 -14.60 -1.79
CA GLU A 51 4.80 -15.05 -0.40
C GLU A 51 4.36 -13.90 0.51
N THR A 52 4.93 -12.72 0.32
CA THR A 52 4.56 -11.54 1.10
C THR A 52 3.09 -11.18 0.84
N THR A 53 2.65 -11.26 -0.40
CA THR A 53 1.25 -11.00 -0.76
C THR A 53 0.32 -11.96 -0.03
N ALA A 54 0.66 -13.25 0.00
CA ALA A 54 -0.15 -14.26 0.66
C ALA A 54 -0.26 -14.02 2.17
N VAL A 55 0.87 -13.68 2.80
CA VAL A 55 0.89 -13.39 4.24
C VAL A 55 0.08 -12.12 4.54
N ALA A 56 0.28 -11.08 3.75
CA ALA A 56 -0.42 -9.81 3.93
C ALA A 56 -1.93 -9.99 3.76
N ARG A 57 -2.35 -10.78 2.78
CA ARG A 57 -3.77 -11.06 2.57
C ARG A 57 -4.37 -11.78 3.76
N ARG A 58 -3.68 -12.79 4.29
CA ARG A 58 -4.13 -13.50 5.48
C ARG A 58 -4.23 -12.59 6.68
N LEU A 59 -3.26 -11.70 6.85
CA LEU A 59 -3.29 -10.75 7.96
C LEU A 59 -4.53 -9.86 7.88
N ILE A 60 -4.74 -9.23 6.73
CA ILE A 60 -5.86 -8.31 6.53
C ILE A 60 -7.19 -9.01 6.76
N ASP A 61 -7.33 -10.23 6.25
CA ASP A 61 -8.56 -11.01 6.37
C ASP A 61 -8.80 -11.51 7.80
N SER A 62 -7.73 -11.62 8.59
CA SER A 62 -7.81 -12.14 9.95
C SER A 62 -8.04 -11.06 11.01
N LEU A 63 -7.75 -9.82 10.68
CA LEU A 63 -7.90 -8.72 11.64
C LEU A 63 -9.36 -8.42 11.88
N ALA A 64 -9.66 -8.04 13.12
CA ALA A 64 -11.02 -7.68 13.53
C ALA A 64 -11.01 -6.33 14.21
N THR A 65 -12.09 -5.59 14.06
CA THR A 65 -12.25 -4.29 14.69
C THR A 65 -13.73 -3.98 14.85
N SER A 66 -14.05 -3.16 15.83
CA SER A 66 -15.40 -2.64 16.01
C SER A 66 -15.58 -1.30 15.31
N ALA A 67 -14.49 -0.75 14.77
CA ALA A 67 -14.56 0.53 14.06
C ALA A 67 -15.27 0.36 12.73
N SER A 68 -15.98 1.39 12.30
CA SER A 68 -16.64 1.38 11.00
C SER A 68 -15.60 1.40 9.88
N PRO A 69 -15.86 0.71 8.78
CA PRO A 69 -14.94 0.75 7.63
C PRO A 69 -14.80 2.17 7.10
N ARG A 70 -13.60 2.50 6.66
CA ARG A 70 -13.32 3.79 6.06
C ARG A 70 -13.77 3.79 4.61
N ASN A 71 -14.31 4.90 4.19
CA ASN A 71 -14.64 5.07 2.79
C ASN A 71 -13.36 5.46 2.05
N ARG A 72 -13.03 4.71 1.01
CA ARG A 72 -11.78 4.91 0.27
C ARG A 72 -11.73 6.26 -0.41
N GLU A 73 -12.85 6.69 -0.96
CA GLU A 73 -12.92 7.98 -1.63
C GLU A 73 -12.75 9.13 -0.65
N GLU A 74 -13.33 9.02 0.53
CA GLU A 74 -13.20 10.04 1.56
C GLU A 74 -11.77 10.16 2.05
N VAL A 75 -11.10 9.03 2.24
CA VAL A 75 -9.70 9.02 2.67
C VAL A 75 -8.81 9.63 1.60
N ALA A 76 -9.05 9.29 0.34
CA ALA A 76 -8.28 9.83 -0.77
C ALA A 76 -8.53 11.35 -0.92
N ALA A 77 -9.76 11.79 -0.76
CA ALA A 77 -10.10 13.20 -0.84
C ALA A 77 -9.42 13.99 0.28
N ALA A 78 -9.43 13.45 1.49
CA ALA A 78 -8.77 14.10 2.62
C ALA A 78 -7.26 14.20 2.42
N ALA A 79 -6.64 13.16 1.89
CA ALA A 79 -5.22 13.16 1.58
C ALA A 79 -4.88 14.19 0.51
N LYS A 80 -5.71 14.27 -0.51
CA LYS A 80 -5.55 15.23 -1.59
C LYS A 80 -5.66 16.67 -1.07
N LEU A 81 -6.62 16.90 -0.21
CA LEU A 81 -6.83 18.21 0.37
C LEU A 81 -5.63 18.63 1.23
N ARG A 82 -5.12 17.74 2.06
CA ARG A 82 -3.94 18.02 2.88
C ARG A 82 -2.73 18.33 2.00
N SER A 83 -2.59 17.60 0.92
CA SER A 83 -1.51 17.81 -0.02
C SER A 83 -1.62 19.19 -0.69
N ALA A 84 -2.82 19.58 -1.09
CA ALA A 84 -3.07 20.88 -1.67
C ALA A 84 -2.74 22.00 -0.70
N GLU A 85 -3.11 21.86 0.55
CA GLU A 85 -2.80 22.84 1.57
C GLU A 85 -1.31 22.99 1.81
N ARG A 86 -0.59 21.86 1.73
CA ARG A 86 0.84 21.86 2.00
C ARG A 86 1.67 22.39 0.85
N PHE A 87 1.29 22.05 -0.39
CA PHE A 87 2.10 22.36 -1.55
C PHE A 87 1.47 23.32 -2.53
N GLY A 88 0.16 23.30 -2.62
CA GLY A 88 -0.57 24.10 -3.58
C GLY A 88 -1.06 25.43 -3.06
N ARG A 89 -0.69 25.77 -1.85
CA ARG A 89 -1.14 26.93 -1.25
C ARG A 89 -0.69 28.06 -2.03
N PRO A 90 -1.37 28.67 -2.46
CA PRO A 90 -0.99 29.67 -3.35
C PRO A 90 -0.42 30.79 -2.67
N ILE A 91 -0.25 30.71 -2.89
CA ILE A 91 0.00 31.22 -2.76
C ILE A 91 -0.57 32.04 -2.59
N SER A 92 -1.16 32.22 -2.41
CA SER A 92 -1.72 32.79 -2.19
C SER A 92 -1.86 33.04 -1.69
N SER A 93 -1.77 32.92 -1.62
CA SER A 93 -1.84 33.18 -1.32
C SER A 93 -1.70 33.26 -1.25
#